data_8b30ded02b302eced3ba22a532fb3f26
#
_entry.id   8b30ded02b302eced3ba22a532fb3f26
#
_cell.length_a   1.000
_cell.length_b   1.000
_cell.length_c   1.000
_cell.angle_alpha   90.00
_cell.angle_beta   90.00
_cell.angle_gamma   90.00
#
_symmetry.space_group_name_H-M   'P 1'
#
loop_
_entity.id
_entity.type
_entity.pdbx_description
1 polymer ?
#
loop_
_entity_poly.entity_id
_entity_poly.type
_entity_poly.pdbx_seq_one_letter_code
_entity_poly.pdbx_strand_id
1 'polypeptide(L)'
;MSALTQLMERRRDGRARAVALCALLAAVGGVPGREAGAQAQAHAQAQAQAPTFSRDVAPILYANCTTCHRPGGLGPMSLLEFAGAKRVATRIRKAVSTGYMPPWHADAPHGTFVNDRRLSERDKQTIVRWIDAGAPEGDPKQLPPAPVYSTGWTIPSPDAVVAMPEEYEVPAHGTIEYQYFEVPTGFTEDKWVQALEILPGAREVVHHVLVFARQPEPPAGAAARPAANAEPNAPRPRPVLVHRHDRGLPQELDSNGSPSEGRELGALIGTTAPGTNVLTFPEGTAMRVRAGSILTFQMHYTAKGHAMKDRTKVGFTFAKSPPAEEIRATQFVNGTFAIPAGAADYPVPAEVGFNESVKIWGIFPHTHLRGKKWEYRLVHSDGRAEVVLSVPNYDFNWQTYYMFAKPLAVPAGARLEAFAWYDNSTGNKSNPDPTKVVTWGDQTWEEMQYTGILMSIDSRRVSASPPK
;
A
#
# COMPACT_ATOMS: atom_id res chain seq x y z
N MET A 1 42.32 25.63 36.01
CA MET A 1 42.51 26.54 37.13
C MET A 1 41.14 26.85 37.65
N SER A 2 40.82 26.18 38.72
CA SER A 2 40.56 26.68 40.09
C SER A 2 39.14 27.23 40.21
N ALA A 3 38.23 26.80 41.07
CA ALA A 3 38.40 26.29 42.43
C ALA A 3 37.18 25.39 42.79
N LEU A 4 37.44 24.27 43.18
CA LEU A 4 37.19 23.56 44.43
C LEU A 4 37.29 24.48 45.66
N THR A 5 36.50 24.10 46.71
CA THR A 5 36.70 24.35 48.13
C THR A 5 35.85 25.45 48.73
N GLN A 6 34.99 25.03 49.59
CA GLN A 6 34.69 25.49 50.96
C GLN A 6 33.29 25.08 51.36
N LEU A 7 32.99 24.52 52.42
CA LEU A 7 33.69 23.95 53.56
C LEU A 7 32.66 23.38 54.53
N MET A 8 32.99 22.29 55.08
CA MET A 8 32.58 21.78 56.35
C MET A 8 32.46 22.85 57.46
N GLU A 9 31.75 22.42 58.45
CA GLU A 9 31.68 22.85 59.84
C GLU A 9 30.52 23.75 60.28
N ARG A 10 29.58 23.13 61.01
CA ARG A 10 29.47 23.39 62.44
C ARG A 10 28.69 22.25 63.11
N ARG A 11 29.38 21.61 64.00
CA ARG A 11 28.88 20.75 65.06
C ARG A 11 28.46 21.58 66.27
N ARG A 12 27.64 20.90 67.17
CA ARG A 12 27.40 21.14 68.60
C ARG A 12 26.26 22.08 68.88
N ASP A 13 25.36 21.90 69.81
CA ASP A 13 25.27 21.06 71.03
C ASP A 13 23.81 21.10 71.50
N GLY A 14 23.38 20.15 72.33
CA GLY A 14 22.20 20.38 73.10
C GLY A 14 21.47 19.12 73.58
N ARG A 15 21.96 18.61 74.66
CA ARG A 15 21.47 17.46 75.44
C ARG A 15 19.99 17.62 75.89
N ALA A 16 19.37 16.44 75.92
CA ALA A 16 18.49 15.92 76.96
C ALA A 16 17.10 16.54 77.19
N ARG A 17 16.12 15.72 76.93
CA ARG A 17 15.10 15.38 77.96
C ARG A 17 14.40 14.07 77.59
N ALA A 18 14.70 13.05 78.36
CA ALA A 18 13.94 11.82 78.42
C ALA A 18 12.62 12.11 79.16
N VAL A 19 11.51 11.74 78.54
CA VAL A 19 10.28 11.45 79.29
C VAL A 19 9.71 10.16 78.70
N ALA A 20 9.65 9.19 79.56
CA ALA A 20 9.03 7.90 79.31
C ALA A 20 7.53 8.09 79.05
N LEU A 21 7.01 7.41 78.03
CA LEU A 21 5.63 7.01 78.01
C LEU A 21 5.53 5.58 77.47
N CYS A 22 5.20 4.72 78.40
CA CYS A 22 4.90 3.31 78.17
C CYS A 22 3.64 3.12 77.37
N ALA A 23 3.63 2.10 76.56
CA ALA A 23 2.56 1.19 76.20
C ALA A 23 1.37 1.77 75.44
N LEU A 24 1.37 1.46 74.13
CA LEU A 24 0.20 0.86 73.47
C LEU A 24 0.71 0.07 72.27
N LEU A 25 1.14 -1.15 72.50
CA LEU A 25 1.20 -2.21 71.49
C LEU A 25 -0.25 -2.60 71.14
N ALA A 26 -0.89 -1.82 70.29
CA ALA A 26 -2.06 -2.34 69.59
C ALA A 26 -1.59 -3.25 68.49
N ALA A 27 -1.85 -4.52 68.61
CA ALA A 27 -1.68 -5.54 67.65
C ALA A 27 -2.39 -5.19 66.33
N VAL A 28 -1.65 -4.70 65.34
CA VAL A 28 -2.08 -4.73 63.96
C VAL A 28 -1.73 -6.13 63.46
N GLY A 29 -2.54 -7.08 63.87
CA GLY A 29 -2.62 -8.38 63.19
C GLY A 29 -3.29 -8.15 61.86
N GLY A 30 -2.54 -7.67 60.86
CA GLY A 30 -2.95 -7.67 59.48
C GLY A 30 -3.24 -9.11 59.05
N VAL A 31 -4.52 -9.46 58.88
CA VAL A 31 -4.97 -10.75 58.41
C VAL A 31 -4.56 -10.86 56.95
N PRO A 32 -3.53 -11.65 56.58
CA PRO A 32 -3.04 -11.76 55.19
C PRO A 32 -4.13 -12.26 54.20
N GLY A 33 -5.25 -12.76 54.68
CA GLY A 33 -6.37 -13.21 53.83
C GLY A 33 -7.29 -12.10 53.31
N ARG A 34 -7.27 -10.87 53.90
CA ARG A 34 -8.14 -9.81 53.43
C ARG A 34 -7.58 -9.05 52.20
N GLU A 35 -6.26 -8.89 52.14
CA GLU A 35 -5.60 -8.27 50.99
C GLU A 35 -5.60 -9.21 49.79
N ALA A 36 -5.38 -10.49 49.97
CA ALA A 36 -5.46 -11.49 48.90
C ALA A 36 -6.89 -11.62 48.36
N GLY A 37 -7.90 -11.52 49.22
CA GLY A 37 -9.31 -11.50 48.83
C GLY A 37 -9.72 -10.22 48.04
N ALA A 38 -9.23 -9.06 48.47
CA ALA A 38 -9.48 -7.80 47.78
C ALA A 38 -8.76 -7.73 46.42
N GLN A 39 -7.53 -8.23 46.33
CA GLN A 39 -6.80 -8.36 45.06
C GLN A 39 -7.46 -9.37 44.10
N ALA A 40 -7.92 -10.51 44.60
CA ALA A 40 -8.66 -11.48 43.81
C ALA A 40 -10.00 -10.94 43.30
N GLN A 41 -10.73 -10.19 44.13
CA GLN A 41 -11.97 -9.51 43.73
C GLN A 41 -11.74 -8.38 42.72
N ALA A 42 -10.71 -7.57 42.90
CA ALA A 42 -10.33 -6.52 41.93
C ALA A 42 -9.90 -7.15 40.59
N HIS A 43 -9.18 -8.26 40.64
CA HIS A 43 -8.78 -8.99 39.42
C HIS A 43 -9.98 -9.64 38.71
N ALA A 44 -10.91 -10.22 39.46
CA ALA A 44 -12.16 -10.76 38.92
C ALA A 44 -13.07 -9.66 38.33
N GLN A 45 -13.17 -8.49 38.96
CA GLN A 45 -13.91 -7.33 38.44
C GLN A 45 -13.25 -6.75 37.20
N ALA A 46 -11.92 -6.64 37.16
CA ALA A 46 -11.18 -6.22 35.97
C ALA A 46 -11.37 -7.20 34.79
N GLN A 47 -11.39 -8.51 35.09
CA GLN A 47 -11.70 -9.53 34.08
C GLN A 47 -13.14 -9.49 33.61
N ALA A 48 -14.10 -9.20 34.47
CA ALA A 48 -15.52 -9.03 34.11
C ALA A 48 -15.75 -7.81 33.22
N GLN A 49 -14.88 -6.80 33.26
CA GLN A 49 -14.91 -5.61 32.38
C GLN A 49 -13.96 -5.73 31.17
N ALA A 50 -13.19 -6.81 31.08
CA ALA A 50 -12.27 -7.02 29.98
C ALA A 50 -13.03 -7.27 28.68
N PRO A 51 -12.50 -6.81 27.53
CA PRO A 51 -13.04 -7.20 26.24
C PRO A 51 -13.00 -8.72 26.07
N THR A 52 -14.03 -9.27 25.38
CA THR A 52 -14.11 -10.70 25.02
C THR A 52 -13.99 -10.87 23.52
N PHE A 53 -13.57 -12.07 23.09
CA PHE A 53 -13.50 -12.38 21.66
C PHE A 53 -14.86 -12.21 21.00
N SER A 54 -15.88 -12.90 21.52
CA SER A 54 -17.20 -12.99 20.87
C SER A 54 -17.89 -11.64 20.72
N ARG A 55 -17.85 -10.80 21.75
CA ARG A 55 -18.56 -9.52 21.76
C ARG A 55 -17.75 -8.38 21.14
N ASP A 56 -16.44 -8.30 21.46
CA ASP A 56 -15.67 -7.08 21.23
C ASP A 56 -14.62 -7.23 20.13
N VAL A 57 -13.96 -8.40 20.04
CA VAL A 57 -12.79 -8.59 19.17
C VAL A 57 -13.15 -9.19 17.82
N ALA A 58 -14.03 -10.18 17.79
CA ALA A 58 -14.47 -10.78 16.52
C ALA A 58 -15.02 -9.77 15.52
N PRO A 59 -15.87 -8.78 15.91
CA PRO A 59 -16.33 -7.74 15.00
C PRO A 59 -15.17 -6.96 14.38
N ILE A 60 -14.14 -6.62 15.17
CA ILE A 60 -12.96 -5.88 14.70
C ILE A 60 -12.14 -6.74 13.73
N LEU A 61 -11.88 -8.00 14.08
CA LEU A 61 -11.14 -8.93 13.23
C LEU A 61 -11.88 -9.19 11.92
N TYR A 62 -13.20 -9.36 11.96
CA TYR A 62 -14.02 -9.61 10.78
C TYR A 62 -14.01 -8.43 9.82
N ALA A 63 -14.08 -7.21 10.34
CA ALA A 63 -14.05 -6.01 9.51
C ALA A 63 -12.66 -5.71 8.91
N ASN A 64 -11.57 -6.00 9.63
CA ASN A 64 -10.24 -5.47 9.27
C ASN A 64 -9.19 -6.53 8.95
N CYS A 65 -9.37 -7.79 9.34
CA CYS A 65 -8.31 -8.80 9.29
C CYS A 65 -8.66 -10.01 8.43
N THR A 66 -9.90 -10.50 8.54
CA THR A 66 -10.29 -11.79 7.96
C THR A 66 -10.47 -11.76 6.45
N THR A 67 -10.43 -10.59 5.80
CA THR A 67 -10.29 -10.51 4.35
C THR A 67 -9.03 -11.25 3.87
N CYS A 68 -7.95 -11.17 4.63
CA CYS A 68 -6.69 -11.86 4.36
C CYS A 68 -6.48 -13.09 5.26
N HIS A 69 -6.80 -12.99 6.57
CA HIS A 69 -6.56 -14.04 7.57
C HIS A 69 -7.74 -15.00 7.70
N ARG A 70 -7.96 -15.81 6.67
CA ARG A 70 -8.99 -16.84 6.56
C ARG A 70 -8.50 -18.04 5.76
N PRO A 71 -9.16 -19.20 5.79
CA PRO A 71 -8.84 -20.32 4.90
C PRO A 71 -8.89 -19.88 3.43
N GLY A 72 -7.85 -20.18 2.66
CA GLY A 72 -7.69 -19.76 1.26
C GLY A 72 -7.41 -18.27 1.06
N GLY A 73 -7.18 -17.50 2.13
CA GLY A 73 -6.71 -16.11 2.08
C GLY A 73 -5.19 -16.01 2.04
N LEU A 74 -4.68 -14.78 1.94
CA LEU A 74 -3.23 -14.49 1.89
C LEU A 74 -2.51 -14.66 3.23
N GLY A 75 -3.24 -14.46 4.35
CA GLY A 75 -2.66 -14.55 5.68
C GLY A 75 -2.35 -15.99 6.08
N PRO A 76 -1.22 -16.23 6.77
CA PRO A 76 -0.76 -17.59 7.08
C PRO A 76 -1.58 -18.29 8.17
N MET A 77 -2.56 -17.61 8.76
CA MET A 77 -3.46 -18.17 9.79
C MET A 77 -4.87 -17.61 9.64
N SER A 78 -5.87 -18.40 10.04
CA SER A 78 -7.26 -17.91 10.16
C SER A 78 -7.49 -17.18 11.48
N LEU A 79 -8.17 -16.03 11.41
CA LEU A 79 -8.64 -15.24 12.56
C LEU A 79 -10.18 -15.22 12.64
N LEU A 80 -10.87 -16.11 11.92
CA LEU A 80 -12.31 -16.24 11.96
C LEU A 80 -12.82 -16.84 13.26
N GLU A 81 -12.02 -17.70 13.89
CA GLU A 81 -12.42 -18.46 15.06
C GLU A 81 -11.59 -18.07 16.28
N PHE A 82 -12.23 -18.15 17.45
CA PHE A 82 -11.57 -17.87 18.74
C PHE A 82 -10.27 -18.66 18.92
N ALA A 83 -10.30 -19.96 18.70
CA ALA A 83 -9.12 -20.81 18.89
C ALA A 83 -7.93 -20.39 18.01
N GLY A 84 -8.21 -20.00 16.76
CA GLY A 84 -7.20 -19.46 15.84
C GLY A 84 -6.59 -18.15 16.34
N ALA A 85 -7.44 -17.20 16.69
CA ALA A 85 -7.02 -15.89 17.19
C ALA A 85 -6.25 -15.99 18.52
N LYS A 86 -6.75 -16.80 19.47
CA LYS A 86 -6.11 -17.00 20.78
C LYS A 86 -4.70 -17.62 20.63
N ARG A 87 -4.55 -18.62 19.77
CA ARG A 87 -3.24 -19.27 19.54
C ARG A 87 -2.15 -18.29 19.10
N VAL A 88 -2.51 -17.22 18.40
CA VAL A 88 -1.55 -16.23 17.88
C VAL A 88 -1.70 -14.86 18.53
N ALA A 89 -2.39 -14.77 19.67
CA ALA A 89 -2.73 -13.51 20.36
C ALA A 89 -1.50 -12.59 20.56
N THR A 90 -0.38 -13.14 21.04
CA THR A 90 0.85 -12.37 21.24
C THR A 90 1.39 -11.77 19.95
N ARG A 91 1.27 -12.49 18.81
CA ARG A 91 1.66 -11.98 17.50
C ARG A 91 0.71 -10.88 17.03
N ILE A 92 -0.60 -11.06 17.25
CA ILE A 92 -1.62 -10.02 16.96
C ILE A 92 -1.29 -8.76 17.74
N ARG A 93 -1.04 -8.88 19.06
CA ARG A 93 -0.68 -7.74 19.91
C ARG A 93 0.51 -6.96 19.35
N LYS A 94 1.60 -7.66 19.04
CA LYS A 94 2.79 -7.04 18.45
C LYS A 94 2.48 -6.35 17.14
N ALA A 95 1.82 -7.04 16.22
CA ALA A 95 1.54 -6.53 14.87
C ALA A 95 0.63 -5.28 14.91
N VAL A 96 -0.40 -5.31 15.75
CA VAL A 96 -1.34 -4.19 15.90
C VAL A 96 -0.70 -3.00 16.62
N SER A 97 0.08 -3.26 17.69
CA SER A 97 0.74 -2.18 18.46
C SER A 97 1.85 -1.48 17.68
N THR A 98 2.54 -2.18 16.77
CA THR A 98 3.58 -1.59 15.92
C THR A 98 3.05 -0.98 14.63
N GLY A 99 1.74 -1.15 14.32
CA GLY A 99 1.16 -0.73 13.05
C GLY A 99 1.56 -1.61 11.86
N TYR A 100 2.19 -2.77 12.10
CA TYR A 100 2.53 -3.72 11.05
C TYR A 100 1.27 -4.34 10.40
N MET A 101 0.19 -4.48 11.18
CA MET A 101 -1.11 -4.95 10.71
C MET A 101 -2.24 -4.07 11.25
N PRO A 102 -3.27 -3.78 10.44
CA PRO A 102 -3.36 -4.02 8.99
C PRO A 102 -2.29 -3.27 8.21
N PRO A 103 -1.86 -3.77 7.03
CA PRO A 103 -0.81 -3.11 6.25
C PRO A 103 -1.31 -1.80 5.66
N TRP A 104 -0.85 -0.71 6.23
CA TRP A 104 -1.11 0.65 5.77
C TRP A 104 0.05 1.54 6.18
N HIS A 105 0.69 2.16 5.22
CA HIS A 105 1.95 2.86 5.45
C HIS A 105 1.88 4.37 5.17
N ALA A 106 0.75 4.88 4.63
CA ALA A 106 0.57 6.32 4.51
C ALA A 106 0.38 6.97 5.89
N ASP A 107 1.07 8.07 6.11
CA ASP A 107 1.07 8.81 7.37
C ASP A 107 -0.02 9.89 7.38
N ALA A 108 -0.59 10.16 8.56
CA ALA A 108 -1.44 11.32 8.79
C ALA A 108 -0.54 12.53 9.15
N PRO A 109 -0.91 13.76 8.79
CA PRO A 109 -2.19 14.21 8.23
C PRO A 109 -2.22 14.31 6.70
N HIS A 110 -1.27 13.72 5.99
CA HIS A 110 -1.07 13.90 4.55
C HIS A 110 -2.04 13.02 3.74
N GLY A 111 -3.11 13.64 3.24
CA GLY A 111 -4.14 12.97 2.46
C GLY A 111 -5.19 12.21 3.29
N THR A 112 -6.35 12.00 2.68
CA THR A 112 -7.39 11.08 3.15
C THR A 112 -7.71 10.12 2.03
N PHE A 113 -7.80 8.83 2.34
CA PHE A 113 -7.85 7.78 1.33
C PHE A 113 -9.08 6.88 1.54
N VAL A 114 -9.76 6.52 0.43
CA VAL A 114 -10.94 5.63 0.49
C VAL A 114 -10.58 4.21 0.89
N ASN A 115 -9.34 3.81 0.66
CA ASN A 115 -8.83 2.48 0.98
C ASN A 115 -7.94 2.44 2.23
N ASP A 116 -8.09 3.42 3.14
CA ASP A 116 -7.38 3.45 4.42
C ASP A 116 -7.76 2.24 5.28
N ARG A 117 -6.75 1.50 5.70
CA ARG A 117 -6.90 0.25 6.47
C ARG A 117 -6.47 0.38 7.92
N ARG A 118 -6.09 1.56 8.37
CA ARG A 118 -5.66 1.75 9.75
C ARG A 118 -6.76 1.36 10.72
N LEU A 119 -6.40 0.64 11.76
CA LEU A 119 -7.30 0.46 12.89
C LEU A 119 -7.48 1.79 13.63
N SER A 120 -8.71 2.03 14.09
CA SER A 120 -8.93 3.10 15.04
C SER A 120 -8.14 2.83 16.34
N GLU A 121 -7.73 3.87 17.05
CA GLU A 121 -7.05 3.71 18.34
C GLU A 121 -7.93 2.94 19.34
N ARG A 122 -9.26 3.11 19.27
CA ARG A 122 -10.23 2.36 20.06
C ARG A 122 -10.14 0.86 19.77
N ASP A 123 -10.16 0.46 18.50
CA ASP A 123 -10.12 -0.95 18.11
C ASP A 123 -8.78 -1.59 18.46
N LYS A 124 -7.69 -0.85 18.22
CA LYS A 124 -6.34 -1.26 18.61
C LYS A 124 -6.26 -1.52 20.12
N GLN A 125 -6.73 -0.58 20.93
CA GLN A 125 -6.76 -0.73 22.39
C GLN A 125 -7.69 -1.87 22.84
N THR A 126 -8.81 -2.09 22.16
CA THR A 126 -9.71 -3.20 22.46
C THR A 126 -9.03 -4.54 22.28
N ILE A 127 -8.34 -4.73 21.15
CA ILE A 127 -7.57 -5.95 20.87
C ILE A 127 -6.45 -6.13 21.91
N VAL A 128 -5.69 -5.08 22.20
CA VAL A 128 -4.57 -5.14 23.14
C VAL A 128 -5.07 -5.51 24.54
N ARG A 129 -6.12 -4.84 25.06
CA ARG A 129 -6.71 -5.14 26.37
C ARG A 129 -7.26 -6.55 26.46
N TRP A 130 -7.89 -7.05 25.37
CA TRP A 130 -8.35 -8.42 25.30
C TRP A 130 -7.20 -9.41 25.52
N ILE A 131 -6.07 -9.18 24.84
CA ILE A 131 -4.90 -10.07 24.95
C ILE A 131 -4.27 -9.96 26.33
N ASP A 132 -4.14 -8.76 26.88
CA ASP A 132 -3.55 -8.51 28.21
C ASP A 132 -4.41 -9.12 29.32
N ALA A 133 -5.72 -9.28 29.09
CA ALA A 133 -6.65 -9.99 30.01
C ALA A 133 -6.64 -11.53 29.86
N GLY A 134 -5.71 -12.09 29.09
CA GLY A 134 -5.59 -13.53 28.85
C GLY A 134 -6.44 -14.07 27.69
N ALA A 135 -6.90 -13.16 26.83
CA ALA A 135 -7.69 -13.47 25.64
C ALA A 135 -8.95 -14.32 25.95
N PRO A 136 -9.90 -13.84 26.76
CA PRO A 136 -11.13 -14.60 27.09
C PRO A 136 -12.06 -14.71 25.88
N GLU A 137 -12.75 -15.86 25.74
CA GLU A 137 -13.70 -16.09 24.65
C GLU A 137 -14.96 -15.24 24.80
N GLY A 138 -15.51 -15.19 26.01
CA GLY A 138 -16.81 -14.60 26.28
C GLY A 138 -17.99 -15.55 25.97
N ASP A 139 -19.19 -15.01 25.93
CA ASP A 139 -20.40 -15.78 25.61
C ASP A 139 -20.47 -16.02 24.09
N PRO A 140 -20.45 -17.29 23.61
CA PRO A 140 -20.52 -17.58 22.19
C PRO A 140 -21.81 -17.07 21.50
N LYS A 141 -22.89 -16.83 22.27
CA LYS A 141 -24.12 -16.23 21.72
C LYS A 141 -23.97 -14.79 21.28
N GLN A 142 -22.91 -14.12 21.72
CA GLN A 142 -22.58 -12.74 21.33
C GLN A 142 -21.67 -12.67 20.09
N LEU A 143 -21.25 -13.84 19.58
CA LEU A 143 -20.42 -13.89 18.38
C LEU A 143 -21.27 -13.47 17.15
N PRO A 144 -20.83 -12.45 16.40
CA PRO A 144 -21.52 -12.09 15.17
C PRO A 144 -21.38 -13.18 14.11
N PRO A 145 -22.28 -13.23 13.13
CA PRO A 145 -22.14 -14.14 11.99
C PRO A 145 -20.79 -13.94 11.32
N ALA A 146 -20.11 -15.03 11.01
CA ALA A 146 -18.86 -14.96 10.27
C ALA A 146 -19.10 -14.37 8.88
N PRO A 147 -18.19 -13.49 8.39
CA PRO A 147 -18.31 -12.94 7.04
C PRO A 147 -18.27 -14.06 6.00
N VAL A 148 -19.11 -13.92 5.00
CA VAL A 148 -19.09 -14.79 3.82
C VAL A 148 -18.14 -14.17 2.79
N TYR A 149 -17.17 -14.94 2.35
CA TYR A 149 -16.20 -14.50 1.33
C TYR A 149 -16.45 -15.21 0.01
N SER A 150 -16.40 -14.45 -1.07
CA SER A 150 -16.39 -15.04 -2.40
C SER A 150 -15.15 -15.92 -2.58
N THR A 151 -15.32 -17.07 -3.17
CA THR A 151 -14.21 -17.92 -3.62
C THR A 151 -13.65 -17.50 -4.98
N GLY A 152 -14.30 -16.54 -5.64
CA GLY A 152 -13.92 -15.98 -6.95
C GLY A 152 -13.74 -14.47 -6.88
N TRP A 153 -14.38 -13.78 -7.81
CA TRP A 153 -14.34 -12.32 -7.92
C TRP A 153 -14.96 -11.62 -6.70
N THR A 154 -14.31 -10.54 -6.24
CA THR A 154 -14.85 -9.64 -5.21
C THR A 154 -15.72 -8.55 -5.84
N ILE A 155 -15.37 -8.13 -7.07
CA ILE A 155 -16.24 -7.28 -7.89
C ILE A 155 -17.52 -8.08 -8.27
N PRO A 156 -18.63 -7.40 -8.56
CA PRO A 156 -19.77 -8.06 -9.18
C PRO A 156 -19.32 -8.87 -10.40
N SER A 157 -20.10 -9.90 -10.79
CA SER A 157 -19.74 -10.75 -11.92
C SER A 157 -19.12 -9.93 -13.06
N PRO A 158 -17.84 -10.17 -13.44
CA PRO A 158 -17.20 -9.36 -14.46
C PRO A 158 -17.91 -9.47 -15.81
N ASP A 159 -18.01 -8.34 -16.52
CA ASP A 159 -18.54 -8.30 -17.88
C ASP A 159 -17.58 -8.93 -18.90
N ALA A 160 -16.27 -8.90 -18.58
CA ALA A 160 -15.22 -9.55 -19.37
C ALA A 160 -14.11 -10.09 -18.47
N VAL A 161 -13.50 -11.20 -18.89
CA VAL A 161 -12.35 -11.80 -18.20
C VAL A 161 -11.26 -12.07 -19.24
N VAL A 162 -10.06 -11.54 -18.97
CA VAL A 162 -8.84 -11.83 -19.74
C VAL A 162 -7.90 -12.61 -18.86
N ALA A 163 -7.42 -13.75 -19.32
CA ALA A 163 -6.54 -14.65 -18.58
C ALA A 163 -5.19 -14.79 -19.26
N MET A 164 -4.14 -15.07 -18.50
CA MET A 164 -2.86 -15.52 -19.07
C MET A 164 -3.12 -16.60 -20.12
N PRO A 165 -2.35 -16.63 -21.23
CA PRO A 165 -2.61 -17.53 -22.36
C PRO A 165 -2.50 -19.00 -21.93
N GLU A 166 -1.57 -19.29 -21.04
CA GLU A 166 -1.28 -20.62 -20.53
C GLU A 166 -0.99 -20.63 -19.03
N GLU A 167 -0.95 -21.81 -18.42
CA GLU A 167 -0.48 -22.01 -17.06
C GLU A 167 1.04 -21.88 -17.01
N TYR A 168 1.54 -21.11 -16.04
CA TYR A 168 2.97 -21.05 -15.75
C TYR A 168 3.29 -21.96 -14.57
N GLU A 169 4.30 -22.81 -14.73
CA GLU A 169 4.79 -23.69 -13.67
C GLU A 169 5.80 -22.94 -12.82
N VAL A 170 5.38 -22.55 -11.61
CA VAL A 170 6.22 -21.86 -10.63
C VAL A 170 7.11 -22.90 -9.96
N PRO A 171 8.46 -22.79 -10.04
CA PRO A 171 9.37 -23.75 -9.44
C PRO A 171 9.29 -23.78 -7.91
N ALA A 172 9.58 -24.94 -7.32
CA ALA A 172 9.55 -25.14 -5.88
C ALA A 172 10.58 -24.28 -5.12
N HIS A 173 11.73 -24.00 -5.74
CA HIS A 173 12.88 -23.35 -5.13
C HIS A 173 13.57 -22.40 -6.10
N GLY A 174 14.36 -21.48 -5.56
CA GLY A 174 15.18 -20.54 -6.31
C GLY A 174 14.55 -19.15 -6.44
N THR A 175 15.31 -18.23 -6.99
CA THR A 175 14.86 -16.90 -7.38
C THR A 175 14.20 -16.98 -8.74
N ILE A 176 13.04 -16.40 -8.89
CA ILE A 176 12.26 -16.40 -10.13
C ILE A 176 12.28 -14.97 -10.66
N GLU A 177 12.82 -14.81 -11.88
CA GLU A 177 12.77 -13.54 -12.59
C GLU A 177 11.33 -13.18 -12.95
N TYR A 178 11.05 -11.90 -13.21
CA TYR A 178 9.74 -11.47 -13.66
C TYR A 178 9.35 -12.16 -14.96
N GLN A 179 8.12 -12.66 -15.00
CA GLN A 179 7.53 -13.30 -16.15
C GLN A 179 6.53 -12.36 -16.82
N TYR A 180 6.53 -12.33 -18.14
CA TYR A 180 5.67 -11.44 -18.92
C TYR A 180 4.77 -12.25 -19.85
N PHE A 181 3.45 -12.00 -19.79
CA PHE A 181 2.47 -12.67 -20.63
C PHE A 181 1.62 -11.63 -21.35
N GLU A 182 1.68 -11.64 -22.67
CA GLU A 182 0.87 -10.75 -23.49
C GLU A 182 -0.41 -11.44 -23.95
N VAL A 183 -1.55 -10.75 -23.82
CA VAL A 183 -2.86 -11.29 -24.17
C VAL A 183 -3.70 -10.21 -24.83
N PRO A 184 -4.20 -10.42 -26.07
CA PRO A 184 -5.19 -9.54 -26.65
C PRO A 184 -6.46 -9.51 -25.79
N THR A 185 -7.02 -8.32 -25.56
CA THR A 185 -8.30 -8.18 -24.81
C THR A 185 -9.49 -8.81 -25.52
N GLY A 186 -9.42 -8.91 -26.86
CA GLY A 186 -10.56 -9.30 -27.69
C GLY A 186 -11.65 -8.22 -27.81
N PHE A 187 -11.41 -7.03 -27.26
CA PHE A 187 -12.38 -5.94 -27.37
C PHE A 187 -12.44 -5.39 -28.79
N THR A 188 -13.64 -5.41 -29.39
CA THR A 188 -13.91 -4.90 -30.71
C THR A 188 -14.31 -3.42 -30.71
N GLU A 189 -14.59 -2.86 -29.54
CA GLU A 189 -14.93 -1.45 -29.30
C GLU A 189 -14.26 -0.98 -28.01
N ASP A 190 -14.09 0.34 -27.85
CA ASP A 190 -13.58 0.94 -26.62
C ASP A 190 -14.49 0.58 -25.44
N LYS A 191 -13.88 0.16 -24.32
CA LYS A 191 -14.61 -0.20 -23.10
C LYS A 191 -14.32 0.80 -22.00
N TRP A 192 -15.38 1.26 -21.33
CA TRP A 192 -15.30 2.09 -20.13
C TRP A 192 -15.31 1.18 -18.91
N VAL A 193 -14.15 1.01 -18.30
CA VAL A 193 -13.93 0.15 -17.13
C VAL A 193 -14.26 0.92 -15.86
N GLN A 194 -15.29 0.48 -15.14
CA GLN A 194 -15.71 1.02 -13.84
C GLN A 194 -14.96 0.38 -12.68
N ALA A 195 -14.67 -0.92 -12.81
CA ALA A 195 -13.83 -1.64 -11.85
C ALA A 195 -13.05 -2.74 -12.56
N LEU A 196 -11.90 -3.06 -11.99
CA LEU A 196 -11.13 -4.24 -12.38
C LEU A 196 -10.59 -4.96 -11.15
N GLU A 197 -10.48 -6.28 -11.27
CA GLU A 197 -9.88 -7.13 -10.26
C GLU A 197 -8.91 -8.11 -10.90
N ILE A 198 -7.73 -8.25 -10.30
CA ILE A 198 -6.75 -9.24 -10.69
C ILE A 198 -6.89 -10.43 -9.75
N LEU A 199 -7.17 -11.60 -10.30
CA LEU A 199 -7.38 -12.84 -9.58
C LEU A 199 -6.27 -13.84 -9.90
N PRO A 200 -5.25 -13.99 -9.02
CA PRO A 200 -4.23 -15.03 -9.16
C PRO A 200 -4.85 -16.42 -9.13
N GLY A 201 -4.36 -17.32 -9.98
CA GLY A 201 -4.72 -18.75 -9.97
C GLY A 201 -4.12 -19.46 -8.76
N ALA A 202 -2.88 -19.12 -8.42
CA ALA A 202 -2.14 -19.69 -7.28
C ALA A 202 -1.65 -18.58 -6.34
N ARG A 203 -2.54 -18.08 -5.47
CA ARG A 203 -2.26 -16.94 -4.56
C ARG A 203 -1.04 -17.13 -3.66
N GLU A 204 -0.68 -18.37 -3.34
CA GLU A 204 0.44 -18.66 -2.43
C GLU A 204 1.79 -18.30 -3.03
N VAL A 205 1.95 -18.41 -4.35
CA VAL A 205 3.20 -18.19 -5.06
C VAL A 205 3.22 -16.88 -5.85
N VAL A 206 2.07 -16.24 -6.07
CA VAL A 206 1.99 -14.93 -6.72
C VAL A 206 2.20 -13.84 -5.67
N HIS A 207 3.37 -13.17 -5.72
CA HIS A 207 3.70 -12.08 -4.82
C HIS A 207 2.98 -10.78 -5.23
N HIS A 208 3.16 -10.35 -6.47
CA HIS A 208 2.38 -9.27 -7.07
C HIS A 208 2.25 -9.44 -8.58
N VAL A 209 1.28 -8.75 -9.15
CA VAL A 209 1.04 -8.65 -10.58
C VAL A 209 0.83 -7.19 -10.93
N LEU A 210 1.50 -6.73 -11.98
CA LEU A 210 1.17 -5.48 -12.65
C LEU A 210 0.55 -5.81 -14.01
N VAL A 211 -0.55 -5.16 -14.33
CA VAL A 211 -1.24 -5.33 -15.60
C VAL A 211 -1.19 -4.03 -16.37
N PHE A 212 -0.54 -4.08 -17.51
CA PHE A 212 -0.43 -2.96 -18.42
C PHE A 212 -1.38 -3.15 -19.60
N ALA A 213 -1.89 -2.05 -20.17
CA ALA A 213 -2.65 -2.06 -21.41
C ALA A 213 -1.91 -1.26 -22.47
N ARG A 214 -1.48 -1.95 -23.50
CA ARG A 214 -0.86 -1.35 -24.68
C ARG A 214 -1.90 -1.18 -25.79
N GLN A 215 -1.84 -0.04 -26.48
CA GLN A 215 -2.65 0.21 -27.67
C GLN A 215 -2.21 -0.74 -28.79
N PRO A 216 -3.13 -1.21 -29.64
CA PRO A 216 -2.72 -1.91 -30.85
C PRO A 216 -1.87 -0.99 -31.69
N GLU A 217 -0.80 -1.51 -32.27
CA GLU A 217 -0.01 -0.77 -33.25
C GLU A 217 -0.89 -0.40 -34.44
N PRO A 218 -0.77 0.84 -34.95
CA PRO A 218 -1.42 1.18 -36.21
C PRO A 218 -0.95 0.18 -37.29
N PRO A 219 -1.83 -0.26 -38.20
CA PRO A 219 -1.41 -1.10 -39.31
C PRO A 219 -0.18 -0.50 -40.03
N ALA A 220 0.81 -1.33 -40.34
CA ALA A 220 2.03 -0.90 -41.03
C ALA A 220 1.64 -0.10 -42.30
N GLY A 221 2.06 1.16 -42.36
CA GLY A 221 1.66 2.10 -43.43
C GLY A 221 0.55 3.08 -43.05
N ALA A 222 -0.13 2.92 -41.92
CA ALA A 222 -0.96 3.94 -41.31
C ALA A 222 -0.07 4.89 -40.49
N ALA A 223 0.85 5.62 -41.15
CA ALA A 223 1.46 6.79 -40.54
C ALA A 223 0.33 7.61 -39.93
N ALA A 224 0.49 8.07 -38.69
CA ALA A 224 -0.48 8.93 -38.02
C ALA A 224 -0.97 9.97 -39.03
N ARG A 225 -2.18 9.79 -39.60
CA ARG A 225 -2.73 10.78 -40.50
C ARG A 225 -2.80 12.06 -39.69
N PRO A 226 -2.10 13.12 -40.11
CA PRO A 226 -2.38 14.43 -39.53
C PRO A 226 -3.89 14.59 -39.62
N ALA A 227 -4.51 15.05 -38.54
CA ALA A 227 -5.93 15.34 -38.56
C ALA A 227 -6.20 16.07 -39.89
N ALA A 228 -7.11 15.54 -40.72
CA ALA A 228 -7.29 15.96 -42.11
C ALA A 228 -7.59 17.45 -42.31
N ASN A 229 -7.65 18.22 -41.23
CA ASN A 229 -7.86 19.67 -41.12
C ASN A 229 -6.83 20.39 -40.26
N ALA A 230 -5.66 19.77 -39.98
CA ALA A 230 -4.60 20.51 -39.29
C ALA A 230 -3.94 21.48 -40.26
N GLU A 231 -4.11 22.78 -40.05
CA GLU A 231 -3.34 23.80 -40.74
C GLU A 231 -1.84 23.49 -40.61
N PRO A 232 -1.02 23.62 -41.65
CA PRO A 232 0.39 23.27 -41.66
C PRO A 232 1.22 23.95 -40.55
N ASN A 233 0.73 25.04 -39.99
CA ASN A 233 1.35 25.86 -38.94
C ASN A 233 0.56 25.89 -37.63
N ALA A 234 -0.44 25.01 -37.42
CA ALA A 234 -1.10 24.96 -36.14
C ALA A 234 -0.10 24.51 -35.02
N PRO A 235 -0.05 25.26 -33.92
CA PRO A 235 0.82 24.84 -32.80
C PRO A 235 0.44 23.45 -32.35
N ARG A 236 1.44 22.55 -32.28
CA ARG A 236 1.19 21.17 -31.76
C ARG A 236 0.61 21.29 -30.37
N PRO A 237 -0.44 20.52 -30.04
CA PRO A 237 -0.97 20.48 -28.69
C PRO A 237 0.17 20.22 -27.71
N ARG A 238 0.27 21.05 -26.65
CA ARG A 238 1.28 20.83 -25.61
C ARG A 238 0.92 19.51 -24.88
N PRO A 239 1.91 18.68 -24.55
CA PRO A 239 1.65 17.49 -23.74
C PRO A 239 1.06 17.91 -22.39
N VAL A 240 0.11 17.16 -21.87
CA VAL A 240 -0.50 17.41 -20.55
C VAL A 240 0.53 17.32 -19.45
N LEU A 241 1.43 16.35 -19.55
CA LEU A 241 2.52 16.11 -18.61
C LEU A 241 3.86 16.49 -19.21
N VAL A 242 4.72 17.07 -18.39
CA VAL A 242 6.11 17.38 -18.72
C VAL A 242 7.01 16.66 -17.75
N HIS A 243 7.67 15.61 -18.21
CA HIS A 243 8.68 14.90 -17.44
C HIS A 243 9.97 15.74 -17.41
N ARG A 244 10.51 16.01 -16.21
CA ARG A 244 11.68 16.88 -16.04
C ARG A 244 12.99 16.14 -15.78
N HIS A 245 12.93 14.85 -15.54
CA HIS A 245 14.10 13.99 -15.31
C HIS A 245 14.49 13.12 -16.50
N ASP A 246 14.05 13.48 -17.72
CA ASP A 246 14.36 12.76 -18.97
C ASP A 246 15.84 12.86 -19.39
N ARG A 247 16.65 13.64 -18.70
CA ARG A 247 18.07 13.72 -19.03
C ARG A 247 18.79 12.48 -18.53
N GLY A 248 19.07 11.58 -19.46
CA GLY A 248 19.85 10.37 -19.21
C GLY A 248 19.03 9.11 -18.91
N LEU A 249 17.73 9.14 -19.07
CA LEU A 249 16.99 7.90 -19.24
C LEU A 249 17.53 7.18 -20.48
N PRO A 250 17.71 5.85 -20.45
CA PRO A 250 17.96 5.09 -21.68
C PRO A 250 16.96 5.55 -22.73
N GLN A 251 17.37 5.72 -23.99
CA GLN A 251 16.49 6.18 -25.10
C GLN A 251 15.28 5.24 -25.36
N GLU A 252 15.10 4.29 -24.54
CA GLU A 252 14.16 3.18 -24.58
C GLU A 252 12.98 3.33 -23.63
N LEU A 253 12.85 4.44 -22.92
CA LEU A 253 11.56 4.77 -22.29
C LEU A 253 10.63 5.29 -23.37
N ASP A 254 9.46 4.68 -23.47
CA ASP A 254 8.42 5.14 -24.38
C ASP A 254 7.96 6.56 -24.03
N SER A 255 7.08 7.15 -24.85
CA SER A 255 6.49 8.46 -24.60
C SER A 255 5.72 8.58 -23.27
N ASN A 256 5.55 7.49 -22.55
CA ASN A 256 4.91 7.40 -21.24
C ASN A 256 5.90 7.17 -20.09
N GLY A 257 7.22 7.07 -20.39
CA GLY A 257 8.28 6.91 -19.40
C GLY A 257 8.46 5.47 -18.89
N SER A 258 7.96 4.48 -19.63
CA SER A 258 8.16 3.07 -19.29
C SER A 258 9.49 2.54 -19.87
N PRO A 259 10.28 1.77 -19.08
CA PRO A 259 11.46 1.11 -19.59
C PRO A 259 11.06 0.16 -20.71
N SER A 260 11.62 0.35 -21.87
CA SER A 260 11.49 -0.60 -22.97
C SER A 260 12.81 -1.36 -23.13
N GLU A 261 12.94 -2.50 -22.50
CA GLU A 261 13.86 -3.51 -23.04
C GLU A 261 13.31 -4.07 -24.38
N GLY A 262 13.02 -3.17 -25.33
CA GLY A 262 12.33 -3.51 -26.56
C GLY A 262 10.85 -3.90 -26.40
N ARG A 263 10.25 -3.68 -25.20
CA ARG A 263 8.85 -3.98 -24.91
C ARG A 263 8.12 -2.72 -24.46
N GLU A 264 7.23 -2.24 -25.29
CA GLU A 264 6.28 -1.21 -24.90
C GLU A 264 5.18 -1.82 -24.01
N LEU A 265 5.28 -1.68 -22.68
CA LEU A 265 4.30 -2.25 -21.74
C LEU A 265 2.95 -1.53 -21.80
N GLY A 266 2.95 -0.24 -22.10
CA GLY A 266 1.75 0.60 -22.12
C GLY A 266 1.43 1.18 -20.73
N ALA A 267 0.18 1.58 -20.52
CA ALA A 267 -0.27 2.19 -19.26
C ALA A 267 -0.56 1.12 -18.20
N LEU A 268 -0.08 1.32 -16.98
CA LEU A 268 -0.41 0.46 -15.84
C LEU A 268 -1.88 0.64 -15.46
N ILE A 269 -2.74 -0.31 -15.82
CA ILE A 269 -4.19 -0.24 -15.56
C ILE A 269 -4.61 -0.91 -14.25
N GLY A 270 -3.78 -1.77 -13.69
CA GLY A 270 -4.08 -2.46 -12.44
C GLY A 270 -2.87 -3.12 -11.83
N THR A 271 -2.89 -3.26 -10.53
CA THR A 271 -1.91 -4.02 -9.78
C THR A 271 -2.59 -4.85 -8.71
N THR A 272 -2.03 -6.00 -8.41
CA THR A 272 -2.33 -6.73 -7.19
C THR A 272 -1.05 -6.96 -6.42
N ALA A 273 -1.10 -6.66 -5.15
CA ALA A 273 -0.13 -7.06 -4.15
C ALA A 273 -0.92 -7.59 -2.95
N PRO A 274 -0.29 -8.22 -1.97
CA PRO A 274 -1.01 -8.64 -0.77
C PRO A 274 -1.90 -7.53 -0.22
N GLY A 275 -3.22 -7.75 -0.27
CA GLY A 275 -4.22 -6.80 0.20
C GLY A 275 -4.79 -5.80 -0.81
N THR A 276 -4.35 -5.75 -2.06
CA THR A 276 -4.90 -4.88 -3.11
C THR A 276 -5.13 -5.68 -4.38
N ASN A 277 -6.36 -6.11 -4.63
CA ASN A 277 -6.70 -6.87 -5.85
C ASN A 277 -7.72 -6.14 -6.72
N VAL A 278 -8.45 -5.21 -6.14
CA VAL A 278 -9.56 -4.50 -6.79
C VAL A 278 -9.23 -3.03 -6.92
N LEU A 279 -9.44 -2.50 -8.10
CA LEU A 279 -9.45 -1.08 -8.38
C LEU A 279 -10.86 -0.70 -8.85
N THR A 280 -11.54 0.12 -8.05
CA THR A 280 -12.89 0.62 -8.37
C THR A 280 -12.82 2.13 -8.50
N PHE A 281 -13.36 2.66 -9.59
CA PHE A 281 -13.43 4.09 -9.82
C PHE A 281 -14.75 4.66 -9.27
N PRO A 282 -14.75 5.90 -8.76
CA PRO A 282 -15.96 6.56 -8.29
C PRO A 282 -17.05 6.64 -9.35
N GLU A 283 -18.30 6.75 -8.93
CA GLU A 283 -19.43 6.94 -9.83
C GLU A 283 -19.21 8.16 -10.75
N GLY A 284 -19.59 8.02 -12.02
CA GLY A 284 -19.37 9.05 -13.04
C GLY A 284 -17.95 9.10 -13.60
N THR A 285 -17.05 8.23 -13.15
CA THR A 285 -15.69 8.11 -13.68
C THR A 285 -15.43 6.68 -14.19
N ALA A 286 -14.60 6.53 -15.20
CA ALA A 286 -14.17 5.22 -15.70
C ALA A 286 -12.84 5.34 -16.45
N MET A 287 -12.10 4.24 -16.52
CA MET A 287 -10.90 4.12 -17.33
C MET A 287 -11.26 3.58 -18.71
N ARG A 288 -10.69 4.14 -19.77
CA ARG A 288 -10.89 3.63 -21.12
C ARG A 288 -9.84 2.59 -21.49
N VAL A 289 -10.31 1.40 -21.83
CA VAL A 289 -9.48 0.38 -22.52
C VAL A 289 -9.94 0.31 -23.97
N ARG A 290 -9.06 0.64 -24.89
CA ARG A 290 -9.40 0.76 -26.31
C ARG A 290 -9.62 -0.60 -26.99
N ALA A 291 -10.39 -0.57 -28.06
CA ALA A 291 -10.54 -1.72 -28.94
C ALA A 291 -9.17 -2.24 -29.41
N GLY A 292 -9.01 -3.55 -29.43
CA GLY A 292 -7.77 -4.20 -29.86
C GLY A 292 -6.58 -4.08 -28.90
N SER A 293 -6.75 -3.49 -27.70
CA SER A 293 -5.67 -3.40 -26.71
C SER A 293 -5.12 -4.77 -26.36
N ILE A 294 -3.82 -4.81 -26.09
CA ILE A 294 -3.09 -5.98 -25.59
C ILE A 294 -2.77 -5.73 -24.13
N LEU A 295 -3.10 -6.70 -23.26
CA LEU A 295 -2.69 -6.70 -21.87
C LEU A 295 -1.34 -7.39 -21.72
N THR A 296 -0.44 -6.79 -20.94
CA THR A 296 0.78 -7.41 -20.48
C THR A 296 0.67 -7.68 -19.00
N PHE A 297 0.71 -8.94 -18.60
CA PHE A 297 0.82 -9.35 -17.20
C PHE A 297 2.30 -9.43 -16.85
N GLN A 298 2.78 -8.57 -15.97
CA GLN A 298 4.08 -8.69 -15.34
C GLN A 298 3.90 -9.41 -14.01
N MET A 299 4.43 -10.64 -13.94
CA MET A 299 4.22 -11.54 -12.82
C MET A 299 5.47 -11.63 -11.96
N HIS A 300 5.33 -11.39 -10.66
CA HIS A 300 6.35 -11.68 -9.66
C HIS A 300 5.94 -12.89 -8.82
N TYR A 301 6.70 -13.97 -8.93
CA TYR A 301 6.48 -15.22 -8.21
C TYR A 301 7.47 -15.39 -7.07
N THR A 302 7.02 -16.08 -6.00
CA THR A 302 7.89 -16.50 -4.89
C THR A 302 7.77 -18.01 -4.70
N ALA A 303 8.89 -18.73 -4.75
CA ALA A 303 8.94 -20.16 -4.49
C ALA A 303 8.54 -20.49 -3.04
N LYS A 304 7.76 -21.55 -2.84
CA LYS A 304 7.21 -21.97 -1.54
C LYS A 304 7.58 -23.38 -1.10
N GLY A 305 8.61 -23.99 -1.70
CA GLY A 305 9.08 -25.34 -1.37
C GLY A 305 8.38 -26.45 -2.13
N HIS A 306 7.38 -26.16 -2.94
CA HIS A 306 6.70 -27.09 -3.86
C HIS A 306 6.33 -26.35 -5.14
N ALA A 307 6.34 -27.05 -6.25
CA ALA A 307 5.94 -26.49 -7.54
C ALA A 307 4.43 -26.28 -7.58
N MET A 308 4.00 -25.17 -8.17
CA MET A 308 2.60 -24.82 -8.36
C MET A 308 2.36 -24.29 -9.75
N LYS A 309 1.13 -24.41 -10.23
CA LYS A 309 0.72 -23.82 -11.51
C LYS A 309 -0.14 -22.62 -11.27
N ASP A 310 0.17 -21.51 -11.94
CA ASP A 310 -0.60 -20.29 -11.91
C ASP A 310 -1.16 -19.93 -13.29
N ARG A 311 -2.40 -19.46 -13.30
CA ARG A 311 -3.03 -18.82 -14.45
C ARG A 311 -3.84 -17.64 -13.97
N THR A 312 -3.17 -16.52 -13.79
CA THR A 312 -3.76 -15.27 -13.33
C THR A 312 -4.74 -14.71 -14.37
N LYS A 313 -5.80 -14.06 -13.87
CA LYS A 313 -6.89 -13.48 -14.68
C LYS A 313 -7.15 -12.04 -14.25
N VAL A 314 -7.65 -11.22 -15.18
CA VAL A 314 -8.20 -9.89 -14.90
C VAL A 314 -9.67 -9.90 -15.28
N GLY A 315 -10.53 -9.53 -14.31
CA GLY A 315 -11.95 -9.31 -14.55
C GLY A 315 -12.24 -7.80 -14.67
N PHE A 316 -13.09 -7.44 -15.59
CA PHE A 316 -13.52 -6.06 -15.84
C PHE A 316 -15.01 -5.91 -15.63
N THR A 317 -15.41 -4.88 -14.89
CA THR A 317 -16.78 -4.41 -14.83
C THR A 317 -16.88 -3.12 -15.63
N PHE A 318 -17.79 -3.06 -16.60
CA PHE A 318 -17.95 -1.89 -17.46
C PHE A 318 -18.95 -0.89 -16.89
N ALA A 319 -18.69 0.39 -17.15
CA ALA A 319 -19.66 1.45 -16.86
C ALA A 319 -20.91 1.27 -17.75
N LYS A 320 -22.08 1.41 -17.16
CA LYS A 320 -23.37 1.27 -17.86
C LYS A 320 -23.66 2.41 -18.85
N SER A 321 -22.97 3.52 -18.69
CA SER A 321 -23.07 4.70 -19.55
C SER A 321 -21.69 5.36 -19.66
N PRO A 322 -21.43 6.16 -20.69
CA PRO A 322 -20.19 6.92 -20.78
C PRO A 322 -19.96 7.75 -19.51
N PRO A 323 -18.75 7.73 -18.93
CA PRO A 323 -18.46 8.49 -17.72
C PRO A 323 -18.43 9.99 -18.01
N ALA A 324 -18.63 10.79 -16.97
CA ALA A 324 -18.42 12.24 -17.07
C ALA A 324 -16.93 12.60 -17.16
N GLU A 325 -16.07 11.81 -16.50
CA GLU A 325 -14.63 12.00 -16.50
C GLU A 325 -13.90 10.69 -16.83
N GLU A 326 -12.94 10.78 -17.76
CA GLU A 326 -12.05 9.66 -18.09
C GLU A 326 -10.88 9.63 -17.10
N ILE A 327 -10.74 8.53 -16.34
CA ILE A 327 -9.54 8.27 -15.56
C ILE A 327 -8.48 7.66 -16.47
N ARG A 328 -7.28 8.20 -16.40
CA ARG A 328 -6.10 7.74 -17.13
C ARG A 328 -5.04 7.29 -16.17
N ALA A 329 -4.47 6.14 -16.44
CA ALA A 329 -3.25 5.69 -15.79
C ALA A 329 -2.05 6.28 -16.52
N THR A 330 -1.12 6.81 -15.78
CA THR A 330 0.17 7.31 -16.26
C THR A 330 1.23 7.13 -15.19
N GLN A 331 2.48 7.37 -15.52
CA GLN A 331 3.59 7.24 -14.59
C GLN A 331 4.67 8.29 -14.86
N PHE A 332 5.54 8.48 -13.87
CA PHE A 332 6.83 9.14 -14.02
C PHE A 332 7.89 8.46 -13.16
N VAL A 333 9.12 8.54 -13.59
CA VAL A 333 10.23 7.77 -13.03
C VAL A 333 11.49 8.63 -12.94
N ASN A 334 12.46 8.16 -12.17
CA ASN A 334 13.85 8.54 -12.32
C ASN A 334 14.69 7.27 -12.55
N GLY A 335 15.16 7.06 -13.75
CA GLY A 335 15.96 5.90 -14.14
C GLY A 335 17.47 6.14 -14.10
N THR A 336 17.93 7.31 -13.62
CA THR A 336 19.34 7.73 -13.75
C THR A 336 20.11 7.73 -12.43
N PHE A 337 19.58 7.16 -11.37
CA PHE A 337 20.19 7.10 -10.06
C PHE A 337 21.26 6.00 -9.96
N ALA A 338 22.18 6.19 -9.00
CA ALA A 338 23.12 5.16 -8.56
C ALA A 338 23.19 5.20 -7.03
N ILE A 339 22.58 4.25 -6.36
CA ILE A 339 22.57 4.15 -4.90
C ILE A 339 23.92 3.59 -4.45
N PRO A 340 24.70 4.33 -3.66
CA PRO A 340 26.04 3.87 -3.24
C PRO A 340 25.95 2.61 -2.36
N ALA A 341 27.00 1.78 -2.43
CA ALA A 341 27.18 0.68 -1.51
C ALA A 341 27.14 1.17 -0.05
N GLY A 342 26.45 0.47 0.82
CA GLY A 342 26.34 0.77 2.25
C GLY A 342 25.49 1.99 2.61
N ALA A 343 24.90 2.69 1.65
CA ALA A 343 24.07 3.88 1.92
C ALA A 343 22.77 3.49 2.65
N ALA A 344 22.51 4.04 3.84
CA ALA A 344 21.38 3.68 4.68
C ALA A 344 20.13 4.57 4.50
N ASP A 345 20.24 5.71 3.83
CA ASP A 345 19.15 6.69 3.62
C ASP A 345 19.40 7.55 2.37
N TYR A 346 19.49 6.90 1.21
CA TYR A 346 19.82 7.57 -0.06
C TYR A 346 18.56 8.08 -0.76
N PRO A 347 18.38 9.40 -0.95
CA PRO A 347 17.21 9.96 -1.63
C PRO A 347 17.36 9.92 -3.15
N VAL A 348 16.29 9.55 -3.82
CA VAL A 348 16.17 9.65 -5.29
C VAL A 348 14.90 10.47 -5.61
N PRO A 349 15.06 11.70 -6.12
CA PRO A 349 13.93 12.52 -6.54
C PRO A 349 13.46 12.16 -7.94
N ALA A 350 12.16 12.39 -8.19
CA ALA A 350 11.58 12.53 -9.52
C ALA A 350 10.52 13.63 -9.51
N GLU A 351 10.21 14.21 -10.66
CA GLU A 351 9.13 15.19 -10.76
C GLU A 351 8.41 15.14 -12.11
N VAL A 352 7.13 15.52 -12.10
CA VAL A 352 6.33 15.72 -13.29
C VAL A 352 5.61 17.06 -13.21
N GLY A 353 5.67 17.86 -14.27
CA GLY A 353 4.93 19.12 -14.42
C GLY A 353 3.61 18.93 -15.16
N PHE A 354 2.62 19.78 -14.90
CA PHE A 354 1.31 19.74 -15.50
C PHE A 354 1.05 21.01 -16.34
N ASN A 355 0.84 20.83 -17.63
CA ASN A 355 0.48 21.96 -18.53
C ASN A 355 -1.03 22.27 -18.53
N GLU A 356 -1.84 21.33 -18.08
CA GLU A 356 -3.28 21.49 -17.92
C GLU A 356 -3.67 21.19 -16.46
N SER A 357 -4.81 21.73 -16.02
CA SER A 357 -5.37 21.36 -14.71
C SER A 357 -5.88 19.93 -14.73
N VAL A 358 -5.50 19.16 -13.71
CA VAL A 358 -5.87 17.76 -13.58
C VAL A 358 -6.36 17.46 -12.17
N LYS A 359 -7.06 16.35 -12.01
CA LYS A 359 -7.37 15.73 -10.72
C LYS A 359 -6.60 14.44 -10.60
N ILE A 360 -5.82 14.29 -9.55
CA ILE A 360 -5.16 13.02 -9.22
C ILE A 360 -6.07 12.24 -8.27
N TRP A 361 -6.48 11.04 -8.70
CA TRP A 361 -7.36 10.13 -7.98
C TRP A 361 -6.60 9.15 -7.11
N GLY A 362 -5.38 8.81 -7.49
CA GLY A 362 -4.54 7.89 -6.75
C GLY A 362 -3.08 7.98 -7.15
N ILE A 363 -2.21 7.63 -6.21
CA ILE A 363 -0.75 7.55 -6.38
C ILE A 363 -0.29 6.15 -5.99
N PHE A 364 0.58 5.57 -6.81
CA PHE A 364 1.22 4.28 -6.59
C PHE A 364 2.73 4.44 -6.48
N PRO A 365 3.29 4.53 -5.25
CA PRO A 365 4.73 4.49 -5.04
C PRO A 365 5.27 3.08 -5.24
N HIS A 366 6.34 2.92 -6.02
CA HIS A 366 6.97 1.64 -6.25
C HIS A 366 8.50 1.73 -6.24
N THR A 367 9.10 0.92 -5.40
CA THR A 367 10.52 0.60 -5.32
C THR A 367 10.66 -0.89 -5.06
N HIS A 368 11.89 -1.42 -5.14
CA HIS A 368 12.17 -2.81 -4.80
C HIS A 368 12.61 -3.00 -3.34
N LEU A 369 13.49 -3.99 -3.08
CA LEU A 369 13.84 -4.47 -1.74
C LEU A 369 14.54 -3.43 -0.85
N ARG A 370 15.12 -2.38 -1.44
CA ARG A 370 15.83 -1.33 -0.69
C ARG A 370 14.98 -0.12 -0.41
N GLY A 371 13.77 -0.07 -0.98
CA GLY A 371 12.83 1.02 -0.72
C GLY A 371 12.51 1.13 0.76
N LYS A 372 12.60 2.36 1.30
CA LYS A 372 12.47 2.63 2.74
C LYS A 372 11.33 3.56 3.07
N LYS A 373 11.18 4.65 2.33
CA LYS A 373 10.13 5.65 2.54
C LYS A 373 9.87 6.45 1.27
N TRP A 374 8.68 7.08 1.21
CA TRP A 374 8.27 7.96 0.13
C TRP A 374 7.64 9.24 0.65
N GLU A 375 7.83 10.34 -0.08
CA GLU A 375 7.15 11.61 0.13
C GLU A 375 6.79 12.24 -1.21
N TYR A 376 5.56 12.73 -1.32
CA TYR A 376 5.05 13.44 -2.49
C TYR A 376 4.67 14.86 -2.12
N ARG A 377 5.13 15.81 -2.91
CA ARG A 377 4.86 17.24 -2.75
C ARG A 377 4.20 17.81 -3.98
N LEU A 378 3.07 18.46 -3.81
CA LEU A 378 2.50 19.33 -4.83
C LEU A 378 3.13 20.72 -4.70
N VAL A 379 3.81 21.15 -5.75
CA VAL A 379 4.44 22.47 -5.81
C VAL A 379 3.69 23.32 -6.82
N HIS A 380 3.08 24.40 -6.34
CA HIS A 380 2.30 25.34 -7.14
C HIS A 380 3.21 26.26 -7.95
N SER A 381 2.65 26.91 -8.98
CA SER A 381 3.39 27.84 -9.84
C SER A 381 3.94 29.08 -9.10
N ASP A 382 3.34 29.42 -7.94
CA ASP A 382 3.81 30.49 -7.04
C ASP A 382 4.94 30.05 -6.09
N GLY A 383 5.36 28.79 -6.16
CA GLY A 383 6.40 28.20 -5.33
C GLY A 383 5.91 27.61 -3.99
N ARG A 384 4.65 27.77 -3.63
CA ARG A 384 4.07 27.13 -2.45
C ARG A 384 4.07 25.62 -2.64
N ALA A 385 4.54 24.88 -1.64
CA ALA A 385 4.62 23.43 -1.65
C ALA A 385 3.83 22.84 -0.47
N GLU A 386 3.17 21.72 -0.73
CA GLU A 386 2.46 20.95 0.30
C GLU A 386 2.71 19.46 0.13
N VAL A 387 2.89 18.74 1.24
CA VAL A 387 2.98 17.27 1.23
C VAL A 387 1.59 16.70 1.06
N VAL A 388 1.40 15.94 0.00
CA VAL A 388 0.10 15.34 -0.36
C VAL A 388 0.00 13.85 -0.03
N LEU A 389 1.15 13.19 0.10
CA LEU A 389 1.26 11.80 0.54
C LEU A 389 2.63 11.60 1.18
N SER A 390 2.67 10.97 2.34
CA SER A 390 3.88 10.52 3.03
C SER A 390 3.73 9.03 3.39
N VAL A 391 4.75 8.23 3.06
CA VAL A 391 4.83 6.79 3.33
C VAL A 391 6.14 6.53 4.06
N PRO A 392 6.22 6.83 5.38
CA PRO A 392 7.49 6.82 6.13
C PRO A 392 8.09 5.43 6.34
N ASN A 393 7.30 4.38 6.18
CA ASN A 393 7.71 2.99 6.36
C ASN A 393 7.25 2.17 5.17
N TYR A 394 7.81 2.45 3.97
CA TYR A 394 7.50 1.68 2.79
C TYR A 394 7.93 0.21 2.97
N ASP A 395 7.09 -0.71 2.53
CA ASP A 395 7.37 -2.15 2.52
C ASP A 395 7.04 -2.71 1.15
N PHE A 396 8.04 -3.25 0.48
CA PHE A 396 7.92 -3.86 -0.85
C PHE A 396 6.85 -4.96 -0.93
N ASN A 397 6.56 -5.63 0.19
CA ASN A 397 5.51 -6.65 0.24
C ASN A 397 4.08 -6.07 0.16
N TRP A 398 3.90 -4.76 0.39
CA TRP A 398 2.61 -4.10 0.48
C TRP A 398 2.51 -2.92 -0.48
N GLN A 399 2.55 -3.20 -1.77
CA GLN A 399 2.48 -2.17 -2.82
C GLN A 399 1.03 -1.73 -3.01
N THR A 400 0.73 -0.50 -2.63
CA THR A 400 -0.64 0.01 -2.53
C THR A 400 -0.82 1.23 -3.41
N TYR A 401 -1.91 1.26 -4.21
CA TYR A 401 -2.47 2.52 -4.67
C TYR A 401 -3.08 3.26 -3.49
N TYR A 402 -2.63 4.47 -3.23
CA TYR A 402 -3.25 5.37 -2.27
C TYR A 402 -4.32 6.16 -2.99
N MET A 403 -5.58 5.72 -2.86
CA MET A 403 -6.75 6.30 -3.57
C MET A 403 -7.32 7.43 -2.73
N PHE A 404 -7.22 8.67 -3.23
CA PHE A 404 -7.72 9.84 -2.51
C PHE A 404 -9.24 9.79 -2.33
N ALA A 405 -9.72 10.06 -1.12
CA ALA A 405 -11.16 10.15 -0.83
C ALA A 405 -11.82 11.34 -1.56
N LYS A 406 -11.04 12.41 -1.77
CA LYS A 406 -11.35 13.53 -2.65
C LYS A 406 -10.15 13.70 -3.58
N PRO A 407 -10.35 13.70 -4.89
CA PRO A 407 -9.23 13.81 -5.81
C PRO A 407 -8.42 15.08 -5.53
N LEU A 408 -7.12 14.96 -5.63
CA LEU A 408 -6.18 16.08 -5.48
C LEU A 408 -6.27 16.98 -6.70
N ALA A 409 -6.71 18.21 -6.53
CA ALA A 409 -6.74 19.21 -7.60
C ALA A 409 -5.33 19.76 -7.87
N VAL A 410 -4.86 19.61 -9.09
CA VAL A 410 -3.54 20.07 -9.54
C VAL A 410 -3.75 21.13 -10.62
N PRO A 411 -3.48 22.41 -10.34
CA PRO A 411 -3.65 23.46 -11.34
C PRO A 411 -2.57 23.39 -12.44
N ALA A 412 -2.90 23.92 -13.62
CA ALA A 412 -1.92 24.09 -14.69
C ALA A 412 -0.69 24.90 -14.19
N GLY A 413 0.49 24.50 -14.60
CA GLY A 413 1.76 25.09 -14.18
C GLY A 413 2.31 24.54 -12.83
N ALA A 414 1.55 23.72 -12.12
CA ALA A 414 2.05 23.01 -10.94
C ALA A 414 2.93 21.81 -11.34
N ARG A 415 3.65 21.25 -10.35
CA ARG A 415 4.38 20.00 -10.50
C ARG A 415 4.19 19.11 -9.27
N LEU A 416 4.26 17.81 -9.48
CA LEU A 416 4.30 16.80 -8.43
C LEU A 416 5.75 16.33 -8.31
N GLU A 417 6.32 16.51 -7.13
CA GLU A 417 7.62 15.98 -6.76
C GLU A 417 7.44 14.69 -5.99
N ALA A 418 8.25 13.68 -6.28
CA ALA A 418 8.30 12.40 -5.58
C ALA A 418 9.72 12.15 -5.09
N PHE A 419 9.85 11.85 -3.82
CA PHE A 419 11.11 11.46 -3.21
C PHE A 419 10.98 10.02 -2.71
N ALA A 420 11.85 9.14 -3.19
CA ALA A 420 12.04 7.81 -2.65
C ALA A 420 13.37 7.76 -1.89
N TRP A 421 13.41 7.08 -0.74
CA TRP A 421 14.66 6.83 -0.01
C TRP A 421 14.93 5.34 0.03
N TYR A 422 16.21 4.99 -0.06
CA TYR A 422 16.68 3.63 -0.14
C TYR A 422 17.65 3.31 0.99
N ASP A 423 17.57 2.07 1.48
CA ASP A 423 18.52 1.50 2.43
C ASP A 423 19.31 0.36 1.76
N ASN A 424 20.48 0.71 1.23
CA ASN A 424 21.45 -0.24 0.64
C ASN A 424 22.51 -0.68 1.66
N SER A 425 22.23 -0.57 2.96
CA SER A 425 23.16 -0.94 4.01
C SER A 425 22.98 -2.39 4.52
N THR A 426 23.89 -2.85 5.35
CA THR A 426 23.78 -4.12 6.07
C THR A 426 22.64 -4.14 7.09
N GLY A 427 22.07 -2.98 7.45
CA GLY A 427 20.91 -2.83 8.32
C GLY A 427 19.62 -3.34 7.69
N ASN A 428 19.49 -3.22 6.38
CA ASN A 428 18.35 -3.74 5.61
C ASN A 428 18.51 -5.26 5.41
N LYS A 429 17.66 -6.04 6.08
CA LYS A 429 17.71 -7.51 6.01
C LYS A 429 17.20 -8.08 4.68
N SER A 430 16.48 -7.29 3.90
CA SER A 430 16.01 -7.67 2.57
C SER A 430 17.01 -7.33 1.46
N ASN A 431 18.07 -6.57 1.76
CA ASN A 431 19.10 -6.20 0.79
C ASN A 431 19.94 -7.42 0.41
N PRO A 432 19.96 -7.85 -0.86
CA PRO A 432 20.70 -9.03 -1.29
C PRO A 432 22.22 -8.83 -1.26
N ASP A 433 22.73 -7.61 -1.51
CA ASP A 433 24.15 -7.31 -1.51
C ASP A 433 24.42 -5.82 -1.19
N PRO A 434 24.75 -5.49 0.06
CA PRO A 434 25.05 -4.12 0.48
C PRO A 434 26.39 -3.58 -0.02
N THR A 435 27.22 -4.41 -0.65
CA THR A 435 28.55 -4.01 -1.14
C THR A 435 28.54 -3.46 -2.55
N LYS A 436 27.42 -3.57 -3.25
CA LYS A 436 27.27 -3.11 -4.63
C LYS A 436 26.61 -1.75 -4.73
N VAL A 437 27.00 -0.98 -5.73
CA VAL A 437 26.19 0.14 -6.22
C VAL A 437 24.98 -0.42 -6.95
N VAL A 438 23.80 0.17 -6.71
CA VAL A 438 22.55 -0.27 -7.31
C VAL A 438 21.98 0.81 -8.20
N THR A 439 21.63 0.44 -9.42
CA THR A 439 21.07 1.33 -10.44
C THR A 439 19.64 0.90 -10.79
N TRP A 440 19.02 1.63 -11.71
CA TRP A 440 17.74 1.26 -12.29
C TRP A 440 17.80 -0.12 -12.95
N GLY A 441 16.76 -0.90 -12.74
CA GLY A 441 16.55 -2.18 -13.40
C GLY A 441 15.24 -2.84 -12.99
N ASP A 442 14.77 -3.78 -13.81
CA ASP A 442 13.46 -4.41 -13.65
C ASP A 442 13.41 -5.47 -12.55
N GLN A 443 14.57 -6.06 -12.22
CA GLN A 443 14.59 -7.19 -11.31
C GLN A 443 14.56 -6.76 -9.84
N THR A 444 14.02 -7.60 -8.97
CA THR A 444 13.87 -7.34 -7.54
C THR A 444 15.19 -6.98 -6.82
N TRP A 445 16.32 -7.46 -7.29
CA TRP A 445 17.66 -7.16 -6.75
C TRP A 445 18.28 -5.88 -7.31
N GLU A 446 17.70 -5.29 -8.34
CA GLU A 446 17.95 -3.93 -8.82
C GLU A 446 17.02 -2.96 -8.11
N GLU A 447 16.86 -1.73 -8.58
CA GLU A 447 15.92 -0.80 -7.96
C GLU A 447 15.18 0.04 -8.99
N MET A 448 13.98 0.48 -8.59
CA MET A 448 13.17 1.43 -9.34
C MET A 448 12.81 2.63 -8.47
N GLN A 449 12.77 3.82 -9.07
CA GLN A 449 12.02 4.97 -8.57
C GLN A 449 10.87 5.19 -9.54
N TYR A 450 9.73 4.59 -9.25
CA TYR A 450 8.58 4.58 -10.13
C TYR A 450 7.33 5.10 -9.39
N THR A 451 6.61 6.03 -10.02
CA THR A 451 5.35 6.56 -9.50
C THR A 451 4.25 6.38 -10.53
N GLY A 452 3.28 5.53 -10.22
CA GLY A 452 2.02 5.45 -10.99
C GLY A 452 1.04 6.52 -10.52
N ILE A 453 0.29 7.09 -11.46
CA ILE A 453 -0.75 8.08 -11.19
C ILE A 453 -2.03 7.68 -11.91
N LEU A 454 -3.15 7.76 -11.19
CA LEU A 454 -4.49 7.76 -11.78
C LEU A 454 -5.00 9.20 -11.79
N MET A 455 -5.31 9.75 -12.96
CA MET A 455 -5.72 11.14 -13.09
C MET A 455 -6.84 11.32 -14.12
N SER A 456 -7.60 12.43 -13.99
CA SER A 456 -8.48 12.97 -15.04
C SER A 456 -8.07 14.38 -15.42
N ILE A 457 -8.37 14.81 -16.64
CA ILE A 457 -8.02 16.14 -17.17
C ILE A 457 -9.28 16.99 -17.14
N ASP A 458 -9.25 18.12 -16.44
CA ASP A 458 -10.43 18.97 -16.22
C ASP A 458 -11.05 19.51 -17.52
N SER A 459 -10.23 19.81 -18.53
CA SER A 459 -10.67 20.33 -19.82
C SER A 459 -11.32 19.27 -20.73
N ARG A 460 -11.20 17.99 -20.40
CA ARG A 460 -11.59 16.86 -21.26
C ARG A 460 -12.73 16.07 -20.65
N ARG A 461 -13.91 16.68 -20.58
CA ARG A 461 -15.12 15.92 -20.27
C ARG A 461 -15.46 15.00 -21.44
N VAL A 462 -15.84 13.78 -21.13
CA VAL A 462 -16.31 12.83 -22.14
C VAL A 462 -17.62 13.38 -22.70
N SER A 463 -17.64 13.70 -23.99
CA SER A 463 -18.91 14.10 -24.65
C SER A 463 -19.85 12.90 -24.66
N ALA A 464 -21.11 13.13 -24.36
CA ALA A 464 -22.15 12.09 -24.30
C ALA A 464 -22.48 11.46 -25.69
N SER A 465 -21.81 11.86 -26.75
CA SER A 465 -22.00 11.29 -28.07
C SER A 465 -21.04 10.14 -28.31
N PRO A 466 -21.53 8.94 -28.66
CA PRO A 466 -20.64 7.86 -29.09
C PRO A 466 -19.91 8.30 -30.37
N PRO A 467 -18.67 7.89 -30.57
CA PRO A 467 -18.01 8.09 -31.86
C PRO A 467 -18.84 7.37 -32.95
N LYS A 468 -19.16 8.10 -34.02
CA LYS A 468 -19.80 7.55 -35.22
C LYS A 468 -18.88 6.61 -35.98
#